data_78505a577fa74267dd688b4cff964f69
#
_entry.id   78505a577fa74267dd688b4cff964f69
#
_cell.length_a   1.000
_cell.length_b   1.000
_cell.length_c   1.000
_cell.angle_alpha   90.00
_cell.angle_beta   90.00
_cell.angle_gamma   90.00
#
_symmetry.space_group_name_H-M   'P 1'
#
loop_
_entity.id
_entity.type
_entity.pdbx_description
1 polymer ?
#
loop_
_entity_poly.entity_id
_entity_poly.type
_entity_poly.pdbx_seq_one_letter_code
_entity_poly.pdbx_strand_id
1 'polypeptide(L)'
;MKGYSEDLYILAFDHRGTITKGLLGVEGREPTQDEANKVSEMKEIIFDGFLKANEYGITGGDPAILVDETFGQEVQQKAKEMNIKFAAPVEKSGQKVFDFEYGDQFGEKINEVGADFVKILVRWNPDDEEEIRETQGNRIKELSDWLSENDKKFLLEFLVPATEEQLASVDNDQARYDSEIRPKLAVKVVEEMRERGADPDIWKIEGLDTPEDCEKVAHAIRTGDREDVIAVVLGLSLIHI
;
A
#
# COMPACT_ATOMS: atom_id res chain seq x y z
N MET A 1 -8.49 -19.10 3.17
CA MET A 1 -7.55 -19.05 4.32
C MET A 1 -7.07 -17.62 4.45
N LYS A 2 -7.13 -17.03 5.64
CA LYS A 2 -6.70 -15.65 5.91
C LYS A 2 -5.18 -15.59 5.98
N GLY A 3 -4.58 -14.49 5.49
CA GLY A 3 -3.14 -14.31 5.48
C GLY A 3 -2.44 -14.80 4.20
N TYR A 4 -1.12 -14.93 4.28
CA TYR A 4 -0.25 -15.36 3.19
C TYR A 4 0.91 -16.19 3.76
N SER A 5 1.21 -17.33 3.16
CA SER A 5 2.12 -18.31 3.74
C SER A 5 3.58 -18.17 3.32
N GLU A 6 3.84 -17.44 2.23
CA GLU A 6 5.19 -17.30 1.68
C GLU A 6 5.76 -15.90 1.97
N ASP A 7 7.07 -15.79 2.03
CA ASP A 7 7.75 -14.50 2.03
C ASP A 7 7.45 -13.77 0.71
N LEU A 8 7.04 -12.51 0.77
CA LEU A 8 6.59 -11.76 -0.37
C LEU A 8 7.54 -10.58 -0.67
N TYR A 9 8.12 -10.58 -1.86
CA TYR A 9 9.00 -9.53 -2.35
C TYR A 9 8.32 -8.72 -3.45
N ILE A 10 7.84 -7.52 -3.11
CA ILE A 10 7.06 -6.69 -4.01
C ILE A 10 7.89 -5.53 -4.56
N LEU A 11 8.09 -5.48 -5.88
CA LEU A 11 8.56 -4.27 -6.54
C LEU A 11 7.38 -3.33 -6.75
N ALA A 12 7.36 -2.21 -6.01
CA ALA A 12 6.26 -1.25 -6.04
C ALA A 12 6.55 -0.10 -7.01
N PHE A 13 5.71 0.07 -8.03
CA PHE A 13 5.73 1.18 -8.98
C PHE A 13 4.32 1.61 -9.41
N ASP A 14 3.41 1.60 -8.44
CA ASP A 14 2.00 2.04 -8.57
C ASP A 14 1.83 3.57 -8.50
N HIS A 15 2.92 4.34 -8.54
CA HIS A 15 2.90 5.79 -8.55
C HIS A 15 2.14 6.33 -9.77
N ARG A 16 1.20 7.23 -9.54
CA ARG A 16 0.39 7.92 -10.56
C ARG A 16 0.74 9.40 -10.60
N GLY A 17 0.12 10.21 -9.75
CA GLY A 17 0.37 11.66 -9.71
C GLY A 17 1.80 12.04 -9.33
N THR A 18 2.46 11.30 -8.44
CA THR A 18 3.84 11.58 -8.06
C THR A 18 4.84 11.34 -9.18
N ILE A 19 4.63 10.33 -10.03
CA ILE A 19 5.51 10.07 -11.17
C ILE A 19 5.31 11.12 -12.27
N THR A 20 4.06 11.51 -12.59
CA THR A 20 3.79 12.54 -13.58
C THR A 20 4.32 13.90 -13.14
N LYS A 21 4.16 14.25 -11.86
CA LYS A 21 4.73 15.49 -11.30
C LYS A 21 6.26 15.45 -11.25
N GLY A 22 6.84 14.38 -10.71
CA GLY A 22 8.29 14.30 -10.47
C GLY A 22 9.12 14.18 -11.74
N LEU A 23 8.67 13.41 -12.74
CA LEU A 23 9.44 13.15 -13.96
C LEU A 23 9.05 14.05 -15.14
N LEU A 24 7.77 14.44 -15.24
CA LEU A 24 7.27 15.21 -16.38
C LEU A 24 6.89 16.64 -16.04
N GLY A 25 6.92 17.02 -14.75
CA GLY A 25 6.52 18.37 -14.30
C GLY A 25 5.02 18.64 -14.47
N VAL A 26 4.19 17.61 -14.61
CA VAL A 26 2.73 17.74 -14.77
C VAL A 26 2.12 17.97 -13.40
N GLU A 27 1.58 19.16 -13.18
CA GLU A 27 0.92 19.54 -11.94
C GLU A 27 -0.34 20.37 -12.23
N GLY A 28 -1.41 20.13 -11.48
CA GLY A 28 -2.67 20.90 -11.58
C GLY A 28 -3.50 20.63 -12.85
N ARG A 29 -3.13 19.63 -13.64
CA ARG A 29 -3.88 19.17 -14.80
C ARG A 29 -3.66 17.66 -15.02
N GLU A 30 -4.52 17.05 -15.80
CA GLU A 30 -4.29 15.70 -16.29
C GLU A 30 -3.12 15.66 -17.30
N PRO A 31 -2.36 14.55 -17.34
CA PRO A 31 -1.34 14.34 -18.35
C PRO A 31 -1.97 14.26 -19.75
N THR A 32 -1.27 14.79 -20.75
CA THR A 32 -1.62 14.54 -22.16
C THR A 32 -1.39 13.06 -22.50
N GLN A 33 -1.94 12.61 -23.63
CA GLN A 33 -1.75 11.23 -24.08
C GLN A 33 -0.27 10.87 -24.28
N ASP A 34 0.54 11.79 -24.80
CA ASP A 34 1.99 11.57 -24.99
C ASP A 34 2.73 11.49 -23.64
N GLU A 35 2.32 12.27 -22.65
CA GLU A 35 2.86 12.19 -21.29
C GLU A 35 2.45 10.88 -20.61
N ALA A 36 1.20 10.47 -20.76
CA ALA A 36 0.71 9.19 -20.24
C ALA A 36 1.48 8.00 -20.87
N ASN A 37 1.66 8.02 -22.19
CA ASN A 37 2.41 6.98 -22.90
C ASN A 37 3.86 6.88 -22.39
N LYS A 38 4.53 8.00 -22.13
CA LYS A 38 5.89 8.00 -21.55
C LYS A 38 5.93 7.34 -20.17
N VAL A 39 4.91 7.59 -19.32
CA VAL A 39 4.84 6.95 -18.01
C VAL A 39 4.64 5.44 -18.17
N SER A 40 3.77 5.02 -19.11
CA SER A 40 3.57 3.61 -19.40
C SER A 40 4.86 2.94 -19.88
N GLU A 41 5.59 3.54 -20.82
CA GLU A 41 6.90 3.04 -21.29
C GLU A 41 7.91 2.92 -20.12
N MET A 42 7.93 3.88 -19.20
CA MET A 42 8.79 3.80 -18.01
C MET A 42 8.42 2.62 -17.11
N LYS A 43 7.12 2.33 -16.93
CA LYS A 43 6.66 1.19 -16.14
C LYS A 43 7.04 -0.14 -16.81
N GLU A 44 7.00 -0.23 -18.13
CA GLU A 44 7.49 -1.40 -18.84
C GLU A 44 9.00 -1.61 -18.63
N ILE A 45 9.81 -0.55 -18.67
CA ILE A 45 11.25 -0.63 -18.39
C ILE A 45 11.49 -1.13 -16.95
N ILE A 46 10.71 -0.66 -15.98
CA ILE A 46 10.81 -1.13 -14.59
C ILE A 46 10.45 -2.62 -14.51
N PHE A 47 9.40 -3.03 -15.21
CA PHE A 47 8.98 -4.43 -15.25
C PHE A 47 10.05 -5.32 -15.93
N ASP A 48 10.66 -4.88 -17.02
CA ASP A 48 11.79 -5.59 -17.64
C ASP A 48 12.97 -5.73 -16.66
N GLY A 49 13.23 -4.71 -15.85
CA GLY A 49 14.21 -4.78 -14.77
C GLY A 49 13.86 -5.82 -13.70
N PHE A 50 12.60 -5.91 -13.32
CA PHE A 50 12.09 -6.94 -12.41
C PHE A 50 12.27 -8.35 -12.98
N LEU A 51 11.94 -8.56 -14.26
CA LEU A 51 12.14 -9.86 -14.91
C LEU A 51 13.60 -10.28 -14.90
N LYS A 52 14.51 -9.37 -15.22
CA LYS A 52 15.96 -9.64 -15.16
C LYS A 52 16.44 -9.94 -13.74
N ALA A 53 15.95 -9.21 -12.75
CA ALA A 53 16.30 -9.47 -11.34
C ALA A 53 15.89 -10.88 -10.92
N ASN A 54 14.72 -11.34 -11.36
CA ASN A 54 14.26 -12.71 -11.09
C ASN A 54 15.14 -13.78 -11.74
N GLU A 55 15.70 -13.53 -12.93
CA GLU A 55 16.66 -14.44 -13.56
C GLU A 55 17.96 -14.61 -12.75
N TYR A 56 18.38 -13.58 -12.01
CA TYR A 56 19.55 -13.66 -11.11
C TYR A 56 19.26 -14.34 -9.78
N GLY A 57 18.01 -14.72 -9.53
CA GLY A 57 17.57 -15.48 -8.39
C GLY A 57 17.24 -14.63 -7.16
N ILE A 58 16.00 -14.13 -7.10
CA ILE A 58 15.39 -13.78 -5.81
C ILE A 58 15.09 -15.11 -5.13
N THR A 59 15.87 -15.43 -4.09
CA THR A 59 15.76 -16.71 -3.41
C THR A 59 15.00 -16.55 -2.09
N GLY A 60 14.03 -17.43 -1.87
CA GLY A 60 13.38 -17.60 -0.57
C GLY A 60 12.01 -16.97 -0.42
N GLY A 61 11.33 -16.64 -1.50
CA GLY A 61 9.95 -16.13 -1.44
C GLY A 61 9.32 -15.91 -2.80
N ASP A 62 8.10 -15.35 -2.81
CA ASP A 62 7.35 -15.06 -4.02
C ASP A 62 7.67 -13.65 -4.55
N PRO A 63 8.28 -13.52 -5.74
CA PRO A 63 8.42 -12.23 -6.38
C PRO A 63 7.07 -11.75 -6.92
N ALA A 64 6.74 -10.50 -6.62
CA ALA A 64 5.52 -9.85 -7.07
C ALA A 64 5.76 -8.40 -7.47
N ILE A 65 4.79 -7.79 -8.11
CA ILE A 65 4.81 -6.36 -8.43
C ILE A 65 3.59 -5.66 -7.83
N LEU A 66 3.71 -4.37 -7.58
CA LEU A 66 2.58 -3.50 -7.26
C LEU A 66 2.52 -2.41 -8.32
N VAL A 67 1.49 -2.44 -9.15
CA VAL A 67 1.35 -1.57 -10.32
C VAL A 67 -0.10 -1.14 -10.52
N ASP A 68 -0.29 0.15 -10.80
CA ASP A 68 -1.58 0.73 -11.12
C ASP A 68 -2.04 0.38 -12.55
N GLU A 69 -3.33 0.52 -12.82
CA GLU A 69 -3.90 0.28 -14.14
C GLU A 69 -3.87 1.51 -15.05
N THR A 70 -3.80 2.74 -14.47
CA THR A 70 -3.83 3.98 -15.25
C THR A 70 -2.69 4.07 -16.26
N PHE A 71 -1.49 3.69 -15.83
CA PHE A 71 -0.28 3.70 -16.67
C PHE A 71 0.39 2.32 -16.78
N GLY A 72 -0.06 1.33 -16.03
CA GLY A 72 0.56 0.01 -15.95
C GLY A 72 -0.30 -1.11 -16.51
N GLN A 73 -1.37 -0.82 -17.25
CA GLN A 73 -2.29 -1.84 -17.78
C GLN A 73 -1.57 -2.91 -18.62
N GLU A 74 -0.63 -2.51 -19.47
CA GLU A 74 0.14 -3.45 -20.28
C GLU A 74 1.06 -4.34 -19.43
N VAL A 75 1.63 -3.78 -18.36
CA VAL A 75 2.42 -4.54 -17.39
C VAL A 75 1.55 -5.56 -16.66
N GLN A 76 0.34 -5.17 -16.22
CA GLN A 76 -0.61 -6.09 -15.58
C GLN A 76 -0.97 -7.25 -16.51
N GLN A 77 -1.19 -6.96 -17.80
CA GLN A 77 -1.49 -7.99 -18.80
C GLN A 77 -0.30 -8.96 -18.98
N LYS A 78 0.91 -8.43 -19.13
CA LYS A 78 2.14 -9.24 -19.22
C LYS A 78 2.35 -10.09 -17.95
N ALA A 79 2.11 -9.52 -16.76
CA ALA A 79 2.23 -10.25 -15.51
C ALA A 79 1.27 -11.45 -15.45
N LYS A 80 0.01 -11.28 -15.87
CA LYS A 80 -0.97 -12.38 -15.98
C LYS A 80 -0.49 -13.47 -16.94
N GLU A 81 -0.04 -13.09 -18.15
CA GLU A 81 0.43 -14.03 -19.18
C GLU A 81 1.66 -14.83 -18.70
N MET A 82 2.51 -14.21 -17.89
CA MET A 82 3.71 -14.83 -17.33
C MET A 82 3.48 -15.51 -15.97
N ASN A 83 2.23 -15.47 -15.45
CA ASN A 83 1.87 -15.99 -14.12
C ASN A 83 2.70 -15.36 -12.98
N ILE A 84 2.96 -14.05 -13.09
CA ILE A 84 3.62 -13.25 -12.06
C ILE A 84 2.55 -12.64 -11.19
N LYS A 85 2.67 -12.80 -9.87
CA LYS A 85 1.75 -12.21 -8.90
C LYS A 85 1.82 -10.69 -8.93
N PHE A 86 0.67 -10.04 -8.85
CA PHE A 86 0.64 -8.59 -8.75
C PHE A 86 -0.44 -8.07 -7.82
N ALA A 87 -0.13 -6.94 -7.20
CA ALA A 87 -1.07 -6.10 -6.47
C ALA A 87 -1.50 -4.91 -7.34
N ALA A 88 -2.77 -4.51 -7.22
CA ALA A 88 -3.29 -3.32 -7.88
C ALA A 88 -4.01 -2.40 -6.88
N PRO A 89 -3.74 -1.07 -6.96
CA PRO A 89 -4.41 -0.11 -6.09
C PRO A 89 -5.86 0.15 -6.53
N VAL A 90 -6.74 0.35 -5.55
CA VAL A 90 -8.14 0.73 -5.78
C VAL A 90 -8.49 2.09 -5.18
N GLU A 91 -7.53 2.70 -4.48
CA GLU A 91 -7.67 4.04 -3.93
C GLU A 91 -7.41 5.12 -4.97
N LYS A 92 -8.08 6.28 -4.83
CA LYS A 92 -7.74 7.51 -5.55
C LYS A 92 -6.32 7.98 -5.22
N SER A 93 -5.57 8.32 -6.27
CA SER A 93 -4.22 8.87 -6.10
C SER A 93 -4.26 10.25 -5.42
N GLY A 94 -3.34 10.47 -4.45
CA GLY A 94 -3.11 11.79 -3.85
C GLY A 94 -4.16 12.25 -2.83
N GLN A 95 -5.13 11.43 -2.46
CA GLN A 95 -6.15 11.78 -1.46
C GLN A 95 -5.57 11.79 -0.04
N LYS A 96 -6.00 12.75 0.79
CA LYS A 96 -5.72 12.77 2.23
C LYS A 96 -6.61 11.78 2.97
N VAL A 97 -7.87 11.71 2.59
CA VAL A 97 -8.87 10.80 3.13
C VAL A 97 -9.12 9.72 2.10
N PHE A 98 -8.99 8.47 2.48
CA PHE A 98 -9.19 7.33 1.59
C PHE A 98 -10.54 7.40 0.88
N ASP A 99 -10.53 7.22 -0.43
CA ASP A 99 -11.70 7.11 -1.29
C ASP A 99 -11.40 6.15 -2.44
N PHE A 100 -12.44 5.52 -2.99
CA PHE A 100 -12.31 4.61 -4.11
C PHE A 100 -12.09 5.36 -5.42
N GLU A 101 -11.16 4.90 -6.27
CA GLU A 101 -10.92 5.47 -7.60
C GLU A 101 -12.19 5.38 -8.49
N TYR A 102 -12.94 4.30 -8.37
CA TYR A 102 -14.14 4.03 -9.17
C TYR A 102 -15.44 4.14 -8.37
N GLY A 103 -15.43 4.77 -7.19
CA GLY A 103 -16.62 4.91 -6.34
C GLY A 103 -17.31 3.55 -6.13
N ASP A 104 -18.63 3.52 -6.27
CA ASP A 104 -19.45 2.31 -6.05
C ASP A 104 -19.14 1.15 -7.04
N GLN A 105 -18.41 1.41 -8.13
CA GLN A 105 -18.01 0.40 -9.11
C GLN A 105 -16.69 -0.30 -8.76
N PHE A 106 -16.11 -0.04 -7.58
CA PHE A 106 -14.82 -0.61 -7.19
C PHE A 106 -14.78 -2.14 -7.31
N GLY A 107 -15.87 -2.82 -6.94
CA GLY A 107 -15.93 -4.28 -6.98
C GLY A 107 -15.91 -4.85 -8.41
N GLU A 108 -16.63 -4.21 -9.36
CA GLU A 108 -16.58 -4.59 -10.78
C GLU A 108 -15.16 -4.40 -11.32
N LYS A 109 -14.52 -3.29 -10.96
CA LYS A 109 -13.17 -2.97 -11.40
C LYS A 109 -12.11 -3.93 -10.84
N ILE A 110 -12.22 -4.31 -9.57
CA ILE A 110 -11.37 -5.34 -8.97
C ILE A 110 -11.44 -6.66 -9.76
N ASN A 111 -12.65 -7.07 -10.14
CA ASN A 111 -12.83 -8.29 -10.93
C ASN A 111 -12.27 -8.15 -12.35
N GLU A 112 -12.43 -7.00 -13.00
CA GLU A 112 -11.86 -6.72 -14.32
C GLU A 112 -10.32 -6.77 -14.30
N VAL A 113 -9.71 -6.05 -13.34
CA VAL A 113 -8.25 -6.02 -13.16
C VAL A 113 -7.72 -7.40 -12.79
N GLY A 114 -8.40 -8.15 -11.95
CA GLY A 114 -8.06 -9.53 -11.61
C GLY A 114 -6.67 -9.67 -10.97
N ALA A 115 -6.28 -8.72 -10.11
CA ALA A 115 -5.04 -8.78 -9.34
C ALA A 115 -5.08 -9.89 -8.28
N ASP A 116 -3.91 -10.42 -7.90
CA ASP A 116 -3.78 -11.37 -6.79
C ASP A 116 -4.04 -10.69 -5.45
N PHE A 117 -3.62 -9.43 -5.33
CA PHE A 117 -3.80 -8.62 -4.13
C PHE A 117 -4.46 -7.29 -4.47
N VAL A 118 -5.54 -6.98 -3.78
CA VAL A 118 -6.20 -5.66 -3.87
C VAL A 118 -5.57 -4.75 -2.83
N LYS A 119 -4.97 -3.65 -3.27
CA LYS A 119 -4.21 -2.75 -2.40
C LYS A 119 -4.96 -1.45 -2.18
N ILE A 120 -4.87 -0.93 -0.96
CA ILE A 120 -5.15 0.48 -0.65
C ILE A 120 -4.01 1.12 0.11
N LEU A 121 -3.83 2.43 -0.09
CA LEU A 121 -3.00 3.29 0.75
C LEU A 121 -3.91 4.22 1.57
N VAL A 122 -3.72 4.20 2.87
CA VAL A 122 -4.45 5.05 3.82
C VAL A 122 -3.47 5.90 4.62
N ARG A 123 -3.82 7.16 4.84
CA ARG A 123 -3.16 8.02 5.84
C ARG A 123 -4.00 8.01 7.08
N TRP A 124 -3.43 7.55 8.18
CA TRP A 124 -4.15 7.38 9.43
C TRP A 124 -3.29 7.79 10.62
N ASN A 125 -3.75 8.80 11.34
CA ASN A 125 -3.19 9.09 12.65
C ASN A 125 -4.29 8.93 13.70
N PRO A 126 -4.07 8.17 14.79
CA PRO A 126 -5.07 8.03 15.87
C PRO A 126 -5.49 9.35 16.53
N ASP A 127 -4.70 10.42 16.38
CA ASP A 127 -5.00 11.74 16.89
C ASP A 127 -5.66 12.67 15.83
N ASP A 128 -5.95 12.17 14.62
CA ASP A 128 -6.77 12.88 13.63
C ASP A 128 -8.22 13.04 14.10
N GLU A 129 -8.96 13.94 13.45
CA GLU A 129 -10.39 14.16 13.72
C GLU A 129 -11.18 12.85 13.59
N GLU A 130 -12.07 12.59 14.56
CA GLU A 130 -12.87 11.36 14.59
C GLU A 130 -13.72 11.18 13.32
N GLU A 131 -14.27 12.25 12.77
CA GLU A 131 -15.07 12.21 11.52
C GLU A 131 -14.27 11.69 10.33
N ILE A 132 -12.97 12.06 10.23
CA ILE A 132 -12.07 11.58 9.19
C ILE A 132 -11.80 10.08 9.38
N ARG A 133 -11.48 9.66 10.60
CA ARG A 133 -11.23 8.27 10.95
C ARG A 133 -12.45 7.39 10.76
N GLU A 134 -13.64 7.89 11.15
CA GLU A 134 -14.90 7.19 10.92
C GLU A 134 -15.20 7.02 9.43
N THR A 135 -15.04 8.07 8.63
CA THR A 135 -15.24 8.02 7.18
C THR A 135 -14.32 7.01 6.52
N GLN A 136 -13.03 7.05 6.81
CA GLN A 136 -12.05 6.10 6.27
C GLN A 136 -12.33 4.68 6.76
N GLY A 137 -12.61 4.51 8.06
CA GLY A 137 -12.91 3.22 8.68
C GLY A 137 -14.10 2.52 8.03
N ASN A 138 -15.18 3.26 7.77
CA ASN A 138 -16.36 2.71 7.09
C ASN A 138 -16.04 2.23 5.67
N ARG A 139 -15.28 2.99 4.89
CA ARG A 139 -14.86 2.60 3.53
C ARG A 139 -13.89 1.41 3.53
N ILE A 140 -12.96 1.38 4.48
CA ILE A 140 -12.03 0.24 4.64
C ILE A 140 -12.81 -1.02 5.00
N LYS A 141 -13.79 -0.91 5.90
CA LYS A 141 -14.66 -2.03 6.26
C LYS A 141 -15.47 -2.52 5.06
N GLU A 142 -16.09 -1.61 4.31
CA GLU A 142 -16.83 -1.94 3.08
C GLU A 142 -15.96 -2.74 2.10
N LEU A 143 -14.72 -2.28 1.85
CA LEU A 143 -13.79 -3.02 1.00
C LEU A 143 -13.42 -4.38 1.61
N SER A 144 -13.13 -4.41 2.90
CA SER A 144 -12.73 -5.64 3.60
C SER A 144 -13.82 -6.72 3.53
N ASP A 145 -15.07 -6.32 3.76
CA ASP A 145 -16.23 -7.22 3.68
C ASP A 145 -16.39 -7.73 2.24
N TRP A 146 -16.37 -6.83 1.26
CA TRP A 146 -16.50 -7.20 -0.15
C TRP A 146 -15.39 -8.16 -0.60
N LEU A 147 -14.13 -7.91 -0.23
CA LEU A 147 -13.00 -8.78 -0.58
C LEU A 147 -13.14 -10.16 0.06
N SER A 148 -13.59 -10.22 1.31
CA SER A 148 -13.84 -11.48 2.01
C SER A 148 -14.95 -12.30 1.33
N GLU A 149 -16.06 -11.65 0.94
CA GLU A 149 -17.18 -12.29 0.24
C GLU A 149 -16.81 -12.80 -1.16
N ASN A 150 -15.83 -12.18 -1.81
CA ASN A 150 -15.39 -12.50 -3.17
C ASN A 150 -14.07 -13.30 -3.22
N ASP A 151 -13.59 -13.82 -2.07
CA ASP A 151 -12.35 -14.61 -1.95
C ASP A 151 -11.12 -13.90 -2.57
N LYS A 152 -10.98 -12.59 -2.27
CA LYS A 152 -9.88 -11.76 -2.74
C LYS A 152 -8.92 -11.44 -1.61
N LYS A 153 -7.62 -11.37 -1.91
CA LYS A 153 -6.58 -11.01 -0.95
C LYS A 153 -6.48 -9.50 -0.79
N PHE A 154 -6.45 -9.04 0.45
CA PHE A 154 -6.38 -7.65 0.83
C PHE A 154 -4.98 -7.24 1.30
N LEU A 155 -4.36 -6.27 0.62
CA LEU A 155 -3.12 -5.62 1.03
C LEU A 155 -3.45 -4.19 1.49
N LEU A 156 -3.36 -3.93 2.79
CA LEU A 156 -3.60 -2.61 3.37
C LEU A 156 -2.27 -1.94 3.70
N GLU A 157 -1.96 -0.87 2.97
CA GLU A 157 -0.84 0.02 3.25
C GLU A 157 -1.31 1.20 4.07
N PHE A 158 -0.62 1.50 5.18
CA PHE A 158 -0.88 2.72 5.92
C PHE A 158 0.39 3.52 6.16
N LEU A 159 0.22 4.84 6.14
CA LEU A 159 1.21 5.82 6.58
C LEU A 159 0.65 6.55 7.80
N VAL A 160 1.54 6.90 8.73
CA VAL A 160 1.17 7.65 9.93
C VAL A 160 1.81 9.05 9.86
N PRO A 161 1.20 9.99 9.12
CA PRO A 161 1.71 11.36 9.06
C PRO A 161 1.58 12.01 10.44
N ALA A 162 2.62 12.75 10.84
CA ALA A 162 2.59 13.46 12.11
C ALA A 162 1.56 14.60 12.10
N THR A 163 0.89 14.79 13.22
CA THR A 163 0.15 16.04 13.47
C THR A 163 1.12 17.17 13.84
N GLU A 164 0.67 18.43 13.74
CA GLU A 164 1.47 19.58 14.14
C GLU A 164 1.89 19.50 15.63
N GLU A 165 1.01 19.02 16.49
CA GLU A 165 1.26 18.85 17.93
C GLU A 165 2.31 17.76 18.20
N GLN A 166 2.24 16.65 17.47
CA GLN A 166 3.22 15.58 17.57
C GLN A 166 4.60 16.04 17.11
N LEU A 167 4.71 16.76 15.98
CA LEU A 167 5.96 17.35 15.53
C LEU A 167 6.50 18.38 16.52
N ALA A 168 5.65 19.26 17.03
CA ALA A 168 6.07 20.24 18.05
C ALA A 168 6.62 19.59 19.32
N SER A 169 6.10 18.42 19.72
CA SER A 169 6.57 17.68 20.91
C SER A 169 8.00 17.13 20.78
N VAL A 170 8.51 17.04 19.55
CA VAL A 170 9.87 16.61 19.22
C VAL A 170 10.67 17.71 18.52
N ASP A 171 10.44 18.96 18.85
CA ASP A 171 11.15 20.14 18.33
C ASP A 171 11.03 20.31 16.79
N ASN A 172 9.96 19.84 16.19
CA ASN A 172 9.71 19.76 14.74
C ASN A 172 10.77 18.90 13.99
N ASP A 173 11.36 17.95 14.66
CA ASP A 173 12.31 17.00 14.10
C ASP A 173 11.59 15.74 13.60
N GLN A 174 11.50 15.59 12.27
CA GLN A 174 10.83 14.45 11.63
C GLN A 174 11.52 13.12 11.99
N ALA A 175 12.85 13.07 12.09
CA ALA A 175 13.56 11.84 12.42
C ALA A 175 13.25 11.39 13.86
N ARG A 176 13.09 12.34 14.79
CA ARG A 176 12.65 12.04 16.15
C ARG A 176 11.18 11.59 16.19
N TYR A 177 10.30 12.19 15.40
CA TYR A 177 8.95 11.69 15.27
C TYR A 177 8.94 10.22 14.78
N ASP A 178 9.70 9.93 13.73
CA ASP A 178 9.75 8.61 13.11
C ASP A 178 10.30 7.54 14.07
N SER A 179 11.25 7.89 14.93
CA SER A 179 11.88 6.95 15.87
C SER A 179 11.20 6.89 17.25
N GLU A 180 10.68 8.00 17.78
CA GLU A 180 10.18 8.08 19.16
C GLU A 180 8.65 7.96 19.28
N ILE A 181 7.91 8.43 18.26
CA ILE A 181 6.44 8.57 18.31
C ILE A 181 5.73 7.60 17.37
N ARG A 182 6.09 7.60 16.07
CA ARG A 182 5.42 6.83 15.02
C ARG A 182 5.34 5.32 15.32
N PRO A 183 6.35 4.63 15.89
CA PRO A 183 6.24 3.21 16.19
C PRO A 183 5.08 2.85 17.12
N LYS A 184 4.83 3.69 18.13
CA LYS A 184 3.72 3.50 19.07
C LYS A 184 2.37 3.78 18.42
N LEU A 185 2.33 4.77 17.51
CA LEU A 185 1.13 5.07 16.74
C LEU A 185 0.82 3.96 15.74
N ALA A 186 1.83 3.35 15.10
CA ALA A 186 1.63 2.23 14.18
C ALA A 186 0.89 1.05 14.83
N VAL A 187 1.22 0.72 16.08
CA VAL A 187 0.47 -0.29 16.86
C VAL A 187 -1.00 0.12 17.03
N LYS A 188 -1.24 1.36 17.47
CA LYS A 188 -2.61 1.87 17.67
C LYS A 188 -3.40 1.91 16.35
N VAL A 189 -2.75 2.26 15.23
CA VAL A 189 -3.38 2.25 13.89
C VAL A 189 -3.89 0.85 13.55
N VAL A 190 -3.06 -0.17 13.73
CA VAL A 190 -3.47 -1.55 13.48
C VAL A 190 -4.65 -1.95 14.37
N GLU A 191 -4.57 -1.66 15.66
CA GLU A 191 -5.63 -1.97 16.62
C GLU A 191 -6.94 -1.25 16.24
N GLU A 192 -6.90 0.07 16.02
CA GLU A 192 -8.07 0.86 15.68
C GLU A 192 -8.71 0.48 14.35
N MET A 193 -7.91 0.25 13.30
CA MET A 193 -8.43 -0.20 12.01
C MET A 193 -9.12 -1.56 12.13
N ARG A 194 -8.55 -2.48 12.91
CA ARG A 194 -9.16 -3.80 13.17
C ARG A 194 -10.47 -3.67 13.96
N GLU A 195 -10.51 -2.84 14.98
CA GLU A 195 -11.75 -2.56 15.74
C GLU A 195 -12.86 -1.98 14.85
N ARG A 196 -12.48 -1.23 13.81
CA ARG A 196 -13.39 -0.68 12.79
C ARG A 196 -13.74 -1.68 11.68
N GLY A 197 -13.21 -2.90 11.72
CA GLY A 197 -13.56 -3.99 10.81
C GLY A 197 -12.61 -4.18 9.62
N ALA A 198 -11.44 -3.53 9.61
CA ALA A 198 -10.40 -3.86 8.64
C ALA A 198 -9.82 -5.25 8.92
N ASP A 199 -9.82 -6.10 7.91
CA ASP A 199 -9.28 -7.46 8.03
C ASP A 199 -8.40 -7.83 6.82
N PRO A 200 -7.22 -7.18 6.67
CA PRO A 200 -6.31 -7.48 5.56
C PRO A 200 -5.59 -8.82 5.75
N ASP A 201 -5.14 -9.39 4.63
CA ASP A 201 -4.24 -10.54 4.58
C ASP A 201 -2.78 -10.10 4.74
N ILE A 202 -2.47 -8.90 4.26
CA ILE A 202 -1.13 -8.32 4.25
C ILE A 202 -1.22 -6.87 4.72
N TRP A 203 -0.43 -6.54 5.75
CA TRP A 203 -0.20 -5.17 6.14
C TRP A 203 1.09 -4.65 5.50
N LYS A 204 1.04 -3.49 4.84
CA LYS A 204 2.23 -2.80 4.35
C LYS A 204 2.48 -1.58 5.23
N ILE A 205 3.63 -1.58 5.90
CA ILE A 205 3.95 -0.62 6.96
C ILE A 205 5.20 0.18 6.64
N GLU A 206 5.32 1.35 7.24
CA GLU A 206 6.57 2.12 7.22
C GLU A 206 7.65 1.40 8.03
N GLY A 207 8.93 1.57 7.61
CA GLY A 207 10.06 0.99 8.30
C GLY A 207 10.15 1.43 9.77
N LEU A 208 10.60 0.52 10.63
CA LEU A 208 10.81 0.72 12.06
C LEU A 208 12.29 0.49 12.38
N ASP A 209 12.85 1.32 13.27
CA ASP A 209 14.31 1.35 13.52
C ASP A 209 14.76 0.26 14.48
N THR A 210 13.86 -0.30 15.30
CA THR A 210 14.22 -1.27 16.32
C THR A 210 13.49 -2.60 16.15
N PRO A 211 14.15 -3.75 16.43
CA PRO A 211 13.48 -5.05 16.45
C PRO A 211 12.29 -5.08 17.41
N GLU A 212 12.40 -4.39 18.56
CA GLU A 212 11.33 -4.35 19.57
C GLU A 212 10.04 -3.70 19.02
N ASP A 213 10.16 -2.63 18.25
CA ASP A 213 8.99 -1.97 17.64
C ASP A 213 8.42 -2.83 16.50
N CYS A 214 9.27 -3.51 15.73
CA CYS A 214 8.82 -4.49 14.75
C CYS A 214 8.00 -5.62 15.40
N GLU A 215 8.49 -6.15 16.52
CA GLU A 215 7.78 -7.21 17.27
C GLU A 215 6.42 -6.73 17.80
N LYS A 216 6.32 -5.49 18.32
CA LYS A 216 5.06 -4.93 18.81
C LYS A 216 4.02 -4.78 17.69
N VAL A 217 4.43 -4.25 16.53
CA VAL A 217 3.52 -4.11 15.38
C VAL A 217 3.14 -5.49 14.83
N ALA A 218 4.08 -6.41 14.68
CA ALA A 218 3.81 -7.77 14.24
C ALA A 218 2.84 -8.49 15.21
N HIS A 219 2.99 -8.29 16.52
CA HIS A 219 2.07 -8.82 17.52
C HIS A 219 0.66 -8.25 17.35
N ALA A 220 0.52 -6.93 17.20
CA ALA A 220 -0.78 -6.29 16.98
C ALA A 220 -1.48 -6.82 15.71
N ILE A 221 -0.72 -7.03 14.62
CA ILE A 221 -1.21 -7.59 13.36
C ILE A 221 -1.73 -9.02 13.54
N ARG A 222 -1.03 -9.85 14.33
CA ARG A 222 -1.30 -11.29 14.47
C ARG A 222 -2.16 -11.65 15.66
N THR A 223 -2.57 -10.70 16.50
CA THR A 223 -3.43 -10.95 17.66
C THR A 223 -4.77 -11.54 17.23
N GLY A 224 -5.25 -12.55 17.97
CA GLY A 224 -6.43 -13.35 17.63
C GLY A 224 -6.08 -14.40 16.56
N ASP A 225 -7.09 -14.94 15.87
CA ASP A 225 -6.94 -16.00 14.87
C ASP A 225 -6.33 -15.51 13.54
N ARG A 226 -5.16 -14.82 13.60
CA ARG A 226 -4.49 -14.15 12.46
C ARG A 226 -3.01 -14.49 12.38
N GLU A 227 -2.62 -15.68 12.79
CA GLU A 227 -1.22 -16.12 12.82
C GLU A 227 -0.56 -16.05 11.43
N ASP A 228 -1.32 -16.31 10.38
CA ASP A 228 -0.87 -16.31 8.98
C ASP A 228 -0.92 -14.92 8.31
N VAL A 229 -1.37 -13.87 9.00
CA VAL A 229 -1.34 -12.50 8.47
C VAL A 229 0.09 -11.98 8.53
N ILE A 230 0.56 -11.46 7.40
CA ILE A 230 1.93 -10.97 7.27
C ILE A 230 2.02 -9.44 7.23
N ALA A 231 3.21 -8.95 7.55
CA ALA A 231 3.60 -7.56 7.33
C ALA A 231 4.71 -7.49 6.29
N VAL A 232 4.59 -6.54 5.35
CA VAL A 232 5.66 -6.14 4.43
C VAL A 232 6.06 -4.70 4.75
N VAL A 233 7.35 -4.40 4.64
CA VAL A 233 7.88 -3.06 4.91
C VAL A 233 8.00 -2.32 3.58
N LEU A 234 7.50 -1.08 3.52
CA LEU A 234 7.66 -0.26 2.33
C LEU A 234 9.10 0.23 2.17
N GLY A 235 9.59 0.20 0.92
CA GLY A 235 10.98 0.47 0.60
C GLY A 235 11.38 1.97 0.59
N LEU A 236 10.44 2.90 0.80
CA LEU A 236 10.72 4.35 0.78
C LEU A 236 11.71 4.77 1.87
N SER A 237 11.71 4.09 3.00
CA SER A 237 12.68 4.33 4.09
C SER A 237 14.12 3.93 3.74
N LEU A 238 14.31 3.17 2.67
CA LEU A 238 15.64 2.74 2.19
C LEU A 238 16.23 3.65 1.11
N ILE A 239 15.44 4.56 0.54
CA ILE A 239 15.87 5.48 -0.54
C ILE A 239 16.73 6.63 0.02
N HIS A 240 16.69 6.87 1.32
CA HIS A 240 17.44 7.92 1.99
C HIS A 240 18.75 7.43 2.66
N ILE A 241 19.17 6.20 2.36
CA ILE A 241 20.45 5.66 2.81
C ILE A 241 21.56 6.05 1.79
#